data_c2c48b86806c7f79c084e67e7ba27638
#
_entry.id   c2c48b86806c7f79c084e67e7ba27638
#
_cell.length_a   1.000
_cell.length_b   1.000
_cell.length_c   1.000
_cell.angle_alpha   90.00
_cell.angle_beta   90.00
_cell.angle_gamma   90.00
#
_symmetry.space_group_name_H-M   'P 1'
#
loop_
_entity.id
_entity.type
_entity.pdbx_description
1 polymer ?
#
loop_
_entity_poly.entity_id
_entity_poly.type
_entity_poly.pdbx_seq_one_letter_code
_entity_poly.pdbx_strand_id
1 'polypeptide(L)'
;MYNIGDEVKFDNEFGERKSGRITQVLSDMDSYENMKVENDVIQYWSKKLKKFVPVKPKNIDTVFFAVQTSDSFTEFVTPKEIL
;
A
#
# COMPACT_ATOMS: atom_id res chain seq x y z
N MET A 1 -5.08 8.89 7.27
CA MET A 1 -4.16 7.78 6.91
C MET A 1 -4.98 6.58 6.45
N TYR A 2 -4.52 5.90 5.41
CA TYR A 2 -5.25 4.76 4.86
C TYR A 2 -4.83 3.47 5.54
N ASN A 3 -5.81 2.59 5.77
CA ASN A 3 -5.59 1.32 6.44
C ASN A 3 -6.07 0.15 5.58
N ILE A 4 -5.56 -1.03 5.87
CA ILE A 4 -6.08 -2.26 5.25
C ILE A 4 -7.57 -2.38 5.57
N GLY A 5 -8.37 -2.64 4.54
CA GLY A 5 -9.83 -2.70 4.64
C GLY A 5 -10.55 -1.44 4.21
N ASP A 6 -9.83 -0.33 4.04
CA ASP A 6 -10.46 0.92 3.60
C ASP A 6 -10.90 0.83 2.14
N GLU A 7 -12.07 1.41 1.88
CA GLU A 7 -12.55 1.61 0.51
C GLU A 7 -11.92 2.88 -0.06
N VAL A 8 -11.37 2.77 -1.27
CA VAL A 8 -10.72 3.91 -1.93
C VAL A 8 -11.17 3.99 -3.39
N LYS A 9 -11.02 5.20 -3.95
CA LYS A 9 -11.25 5.47 -5.37
C LYS A 9 -9.99 6.05 -5.97
N PHE A 10 -9.70 5.68 -7.21
CA PHE A 10 -8.50 6.13 -7.91
C PHE A 10 -8.72 6.04 -9.42
N ASP A 11 -7.90 6.76 -10.18
CA ASP A 11 -7.84 6.61 -11.63
C ASP A 11 -6.65 5.73 -11.97
N ASN A 12 -6.88 4.68 -12.77
CA ASN A 12 -5.81 3.78 -13.17
C ASN A 12 -4.97 4.39 -14.31
N GLU A 13 -3.96 3.67 -14.77
CA GLU A 13 -3.06 4.15 -15.83
C GLU A 13 -3.76 4.37 -17.17
N PHE A 14 -4.94 3.80 -17.37
CA PHE A 14 -5.75 3.98 -18.58
C PHE A 14 -6.77 5.11 -18.45
N GLY A 15 -6.74 5.84 -17.33
CA GLY A 15 -7.68 6.92 -17.08
C GLY A 15 -9.06 6.47 -16.63
N GLU A 16 -9.23 5.19 -16.32
CA GLU A 16 -10.50 4.66 -15.82
C GLU A 16 -10.63 4.86 -14.31
N ARG A 17 -11.78 5.33 -13.88
CA ARG A 17 -12.07 5.45 -12.45
C ARG A 17 -12.43 4.08 -11.87
N LYS A 18 -11.69 3.68 -10.85
CA LYS A 18 -11.88 2.41 -10.17
C LYS A 18 -12.14 2.65 -8.69
N SER A 19 -12.81 1.71 -8.06
CA SER A 19 -12.96 1.67 -6.60
C SER A 19 -12.62 0.28 -6.11
N GLY A 20 -12.14 0.20 -4.88
CA GLY A 20 -11.78 -1.07 -4.31
C GLY A 20 -11.36 -0.95 -2.87
N ARG A 21 -10.90 -2.06 -2.32
CA ARG A 21 -10.50 -2.16 -0.92
C ARG A 21 -9.01 -2.41 -0.82
N ILE A 22 -8.36 -1.68 0.07
CA ILE A 22 -6.94 -1.90 0.35
C ILE A 22 -6.79 -3.26 1.03
N THR A 23 -6.01 -4.13 0.42
CA THR A 23 -5.72 -5.47 0.97
C THR A 23 -4.33 -5.60 1.53
N GLN A 24 -3.39 -4.80 1.03
CA GLN A 24 -2.00 -4.82 1.51
C GLN A 24 -1.39 -3.43 1.40
N VAL A 25 -0.41 -3.18 2.27
CA VAL A 25 0.42 -1.98 2.22
C VAL A 25 1.83 -2.42 1.85
N LEU A 26 2.38 -1.80 0.82
CA LEU A 26 3.59 -2.26 0.14
C LEU A 26 4.63 -1.17 0.08
N SER A 27 5.89 -1.58 -0.05
CA SER A 27 7.01 -0.67 -0.27
C SER A 27 7.88 -1.22 -1.40
N ASP A 28 8.45 -0.33 -2.19
CA ASP A 28 9.40 -0.71 -3.23
C ASP A 28 10.76 -1.16 -2.65
N MET A 29 10.97 -0.94 -1.35
CA MET A 29 12.22 -1.28 -0.66
C MET A 29 12.29 -2.71 -0.18
N ASP A 30 11.18 -3.45 -0.22
CA ASP A 30 11.11 -4.80 0.32
C ASP A 30 10.12 -5.64 -0.46
N SER A 31 10.12 -6.95 -0.19
CA SER A 31 9.15 -7.83 -0.83
C SER A 31 7.75 -7.61 -0.24
N TYR A 32 6.76 -7.80 -1.08
CA TYR A 32 5.36 -7.54 -0.76
C TYR A 32 4.82 -8.37 0.40
N GLU A 33 5.47 -9.48 0.69
CA GLU A 33 4.98 -10.42 1.70
C GLU A 33 5.33 -9.99 3.13
N ASN A 34 6.19 -9.00 3.27
CA ASN A 34 6.83 -8.68 4.54
C ASN A 34 6.38 -7.34 5.13
N MET A 35 5.21 -6.88 4.75
CA MET A 35 4.68 -5.60 5.22
C MET A 35 3.61 -5.82 6.28
N LYS A 36 3.53 -4.91 7.23
CA LYS A 36 2.43 -4.87 8.18
C LYS A 36 2.13 -3.43 8.60
N VAL A 37 0.91 -3.21 9.06
CA VAL A 37 0.49 -1.96 9.69
C VAL A 37 0.15 -2.28 11.13
N GLU A 38 0.78 -1.58 12.05
CA GLU A 38 0.55 -1.76 13.48
C GLU A 38 0.53 -0.39 14.15
N ASN A 39 -0.55 -0.08 14.87
CA ASN A 39 -0.75 1.21 15.52
C ASN A 39 -0.57 2.39 14.55
N ASP A 40 -1.12 2.26 13.35
CA ASP A 40 -1.01 3.24 12.27
C ASP A 40 0.41 3.46 11.74
N VAL A 41 1.35 2.59 12.11
CA VAL A 41 2.72 2.66 11.60
C VAL A 41 2.92 1.55 10.58
N ILE A 42 3.34 1.95 9.39
CA ILE A 42 3.70 1.01 8.32
C ILE A 42 5.09 0.49 8.61
N GLN A 43 5.23 -0.82 8.64
CA GLN A 43 6.50 -1.49 8.93
C GLN A 43 6.81 -2.52 7.84
N TYR A 44 8.08 -2.76 7.60
CA TYR A 44 8.52 -3.80 6.70
C TYR A 44 9.58 -4.68 7.38
N TRP A 45 9.66 -5.93 6.94
CA TRP A 45 10.68 -6.85 7.45
C TRP A 45 12.03 -6.53 6.81
N SER A 46 12.98 -6.14 7.62
CA SER A 46 14.35 -5.91 7.15
C SER A 46 15.14 -7.21 7.21
N LYS A 47 15.53 -7.73 6.06
CA LYS A 47 16.37 -8.92 5.99
C LYS A 47 17.75 -8.69 6.59
N LYS A 48 18.23 -7.46 6.51
CA LYS A 48 19.53 -7.07 7.07
C LYS A 48 19.51 -7.06 8.59
N LEU A 49 18.45 -6.47 9.17
CA LEU A 49 18.33 -6.32 10.62
C LEU A 49 17.57 -7.46 11.27
N LYS A 50 16.92 -8.31 10.49
CA LYS A 50 16.12 -9.45 10.95
C LYS A 50 15.03 -9.04 11.93
N LYS A 51 14.35 -7.93 11.64
CA LYS A 51 13.24 -7.43 12.44
C LYS A 51 12.37 -6.51 11.59
N PHE A 52 11.17 -6.21 12.08
CA PHE A 52 10.33 -5.19 11.47
C PHE A 52 10.88 -3.81 11.80
N VAL A 53 10.94 -2.95 10.79
CA VAL A 53 11.37 -1.57 10.94
C VAL A 53 10.30 -0.65 10.35
N PRO A 54 10.08 0.53 10.96
CA PRO A 54 9.10 1.46 10.43
C PRO A 54 9.58 2.10 9.13
N VAL A 55 8.63 2.35 8.24
CA VAL A 55 8.89 3.15 7.04
C VAL A 55 9.06 4.60 7.49
N LYS A 56 10.19 5.20 7.15
CA LYS A 56 10.48 6.58 7.54
C LYS A 56 9.54 7.54 6.82
N PRO A 57 9.10 8.63 7.45
CA PRO A 57 8.18 9.59 6.82
C PRO A 57 8.64 10.09 5.45
N LYS A 58 9.94 10.30 5.27
CA LYS A 58 10.50 10.74 3.99
C LYS A 58 10.35 9.72 2.87
N ASN A 59 10.07 8.46 3.22
CA ASN A 59 9.92 7.38 2.27
C ASN A 59 8.45 7.06 2.00
N ILE A 60 7.53 7.85 2.51
CA ILE A 60 6.10 7.57 2.38
C ILE A 60 5.65 7.58 0.92
N ASP A 61 6.33 8.34 0.08
CA ASP A 61 6.03 8.40 -1.35
C ASP A 61 6.41 7.12 -2.09
N THR A 62 7.24 6.27 -1.47
CA THR A 62 7.60 4.97 -2.04
C THR A 62 6.67 3.86 -1.59
N VAL A 63 5.73 4.18 -0.68
CA VAL A 63 4.74 3.22 -0.20
C VAL A 63 3.55 3.23 -1.15
N PHE A 64 3.04 2.06 -1.46
CA PHE A 64 1.83 1.94 -2.25
C PHE A 64 0.94 0.83 -1.70
N PHE A 65 -0.30 0.81 -2.16
CA PHE A 65 -1.31 -0.12 -1.69
C PHE A 65 -1.67 -1.12 -2.77
N ALA A 66 -1.90 -2.37 -2.36
CA ALA A 66 -2.59 -3.32 -3.21
C ALA A 66 -4.08 -3.12 -2.97
N VAL A 67 -4.82 -2.80 -4.03
CA VAL A 67 -6.25 -2.53 -3.98
C VAL A 67 -6.96 -3.58 -4.82
N GLN A 68 -7.87 -4.33 -4.18
CA GLN A 68 -8.71 -5.26 -4.91
C GLN A 68 -9.95 -4.54 -5.39
N THR A 69 -10.09 -4.43 -6.71
CA THR A 69 -11.21 -3.74 -7.33
C THR A 69 -12.45 -4.65 -7.42
N SER A 70 -13.59 -4.03 -7.73
CA SER A 70 -14.88 -4.76 -7.82
C SER A 70 -14.91 -5.80 -8.94
N ASP A 71 -14.04 -5.68 -9.94
CA ASP A 71 -13.91 -6.67 -11.01
C ASP A 71 -12.88 -7.76 -10.73
N SER A 72 -12.48 -7.88 -9.46
CA SER A 72 -11.58 -8.92 -8.94
C SER A 72 -10.12 -8.80 -9.41
N PHE A 73 -9.73 -7.65 -9.96
CA PHE A 73 -8.34 -7.37 -10.24
C PHE A 73 -7.66 -6.73 -9.04
N THR A 74 -6.36 -6.93 -8.93
CA THR A 74 -5.53 -6.23 -7.97
C THR A 74 -4.75 -5.15 -8.70
N GLU A 75 -4.87 -3.91 -8.25
CA GLU A 75 -4.09 -2.80 -8.78
C GLU A 75 -3.24 -2.19 -7.67
N PHE A 76 -2.07 -1.67 -8.05
CA PHE A 76 -1.15 -1.04 -7.12
C PHE A 76 -1.30 0.46 -7.24
N VAL A 77 -1.60 1.12 -6.12
CA VAL A 77 -1.98 2.53 -6.09
C VAL A 77 -1.16 3.24 -5.02
N THR A 78 -0.59 4.37 -5.38
CA THR A 78 0.11 5.20 -4.40
C THR A 78 -0.89 6.07 -3.63
N PRO A 79 -0.54 6.53 -2.41
CA PRO A 79 -1.43 7.43 -1.67
C PRO A 79 -1.81 8.69 -2.45
N LYS A 80 -0.92 9.19 -3.30
CA LYS A 80 -1.18 10.39 -4.10
C LYS A 80 -2.23 10.19 -5.20
N GLU A 81 -2.39 8.95 -5.66
CA GLU A 81 -3.35 8.63 -6.71
C GLU A 81 -4.76 8.43 -6.18
N ILE A 82 -4.93 8.29 -4.87
CA ILE A 82 -6.25 8.11 -4.26
C ILE A 82 -6.98 9.44 -4.25
N LEU A 83 -8.23 9.40 -4.70
CA LEU A 83 -9.08 10.57 -4.83
C LEU A 83 -9.78 10.93 -3.52
#